data_b91a16f1226db1a987d4272c1f764b91
#
_entry.id   b91a16f1226db1a987d4272c1f764b91
#
_cell.length_a   1.000
_cell.length_b   1.000
_cell.length_c   1.000
_cell.angle_alpha   90.00
_cell.angle_beta   90.00
_cell.angle_gamma   90.00
#
_symmetry.space_group_name_H-M   'P 1'
#
loop_
_entity.id
_entity.type
_entity.pdbx_description
1 polymer ?
#
loop_
_entity_poly.entity_id
_entity_poly.type
_entity_poly.pdbx_seq_one_letter_code
_entity_poly.pdbx_strand_id
1 'polypeptide(L)'
;SRRQRQMCIRDRIKSLLIKRLKALDRFSWFEEEQLNELKKSNIIIEPNEAWKKINYPLHFSTQELELLKNIACWREELAIKYDIPKRWIFSDSSATKLMLKNDKKTMDVVNNIKQQLTDSEMSKLMKILSLKKVIKNKNLSPKKDIEKKCNELLGYVSDEFNIDSTIIATKRDLEIFTNTNSEARFMKGWRYQIFGKLVQ
;
A
#
# COMPACT_ATOMS: atom_id res chain seq x y z
N SER A 1 -2.65 38.92 6.48
CA SER A 1 -1.49 38.11 6.92
C SER A 1 -1.11 37.07 5.86
N ARG A 2 0.10 36.48 5.93
CA ARG A 2 0.58 35.42 4.99
C ARG A 2 -0.35 34.21 4.97
N ARG A 3 -0.90 33.82 6.14
CA ARG A 3 -1.88 32.72 6.27
C ARG A 3 -3.20 33.00 5.55
N GLN A 4 -3.74 34.20 5.65
CA GLN A 4 -4.98 34.60 4.96
C GLN A 4 -4.79 34.54 3.45
N ARG A 5 -3.65 35.02 2.92
CA ARG A 5 -3.32 34.96 1.51
C ARG A 5 -3.24 33.51 0.99
N GLN A 6 -2.65 32.60 1.78
CA GLN A 6 -2.61 31.19 1.44
C GLN A 6 -3.99 30.53 1.46
N MET A 7 -4.88 30.89 2.39
CA MET A 7 -6.26 30.41 2.40
C MET A 7 -7.02 30.88 1.15
N CYS A 8 -6.97 32.16 0.81
CA CYS A 8 -7.63 32.69 -0.38
C CYS A 8 -7.14 32.03 -1.69
N ILE A 9 -5.84 31.74 -1.79
CA ILE A 9 -5.29 31.03 -2.96
C ILE A 9 -5.84 29.60 -3.02
N ARG A 10 -5.89 28.92 -1.91
CA ARG A 10 -6.41 27.54 -1.81
C ARG A 10 -7.88 27.46 -2.22
N ASP A 11 -8.70 28.38 -1.72
CA ASP A 11 -10.14 28.42 -2.03
C ASP A 11 -10.38 28.73 -3.50
N ARG A 12 -9.58 29.63 -4.08
CA ARG A 12 -9.64 29.95 -5.51
C ARG A 12 -9.26 28.75 -6.37
N ILE A 13 -8.18 28.06 -6.03
CA ILE A 13 -7.76 26.83 -6.74
C ILE A 13 -8.86 25.76 -6.64
N LYS A 14 -9.40 25.52 -5.45
CA LYS A 14 -10.51 24.58 -5.21
C LYS A 14 -11.69 24.89 -6.14
N SER A 15 -12.12 26.14 -6.16
CA SER A 15 -13.27 26.57 -6.99
C SER A 15 -13.03 26.35 -8.48
N LEU A 16 -11.82 26.65 -8.97
CA LEU A 16 -11.43 26.40 -10.37
C LEU A 16 -11.38 24.91 -10.71
N LEU A 17 -10.83 24.08 -9.82
CA LEU A 17 -10.77 22.63 -10.01
C LEU A 17 -12.17 22.01 -10.03
N ILE A 18 -13.05 22.39 -9.12
CA ILE A 18 -14.44 21.92 -9.10
C ILE A 18 -15.16 22.32 -10.39
N LYS A 19 -15.00 23.57 -10.85
CA LYS A 19 -15.58 24.02 -12.11
C LYS A 19 -15.09 23.18 -13.28
N ARG A 20 -13.80 22.89 -13.34
CA ARG A 20 -13.21 22.04 -14.39
C ARG A 20 -13.69 20.61 -14.32
N LEU A 21 -13.80 20.01 -13.14
CA LEU A 21 -14.32 18.65 -12.96
C LEU A 21 -15.77 18.52 -13.40
N LYS A 22 -16.61 19.53 -13.11
CA LYS A 22 -18.00 19.58 -13.58
C LYS A 22 -18.09 19.73 -15.10
N ALA A 23 -17.23 20.56 -15.70
CA ALA A 23 -17.19 20.73 -17.17
C ALA A 23 -16.75 19.46 -17.90
N LEU A 24 -15.99 18.58 -17.25
CA LEU A 24 -15.54 17.27 -17.75
C LEU A 24 -16.47 16.11 -17.38
N ASP A 25 -17.58 16.38 -16.69
CA ASP A 25 -18.51 15.38 -16.12
C ASP A 25 -17.81 14.34 -15.20
N ARG A 26 -16.80 14.81 -14.43
CA ARG A 26 -15.99 13.95 -13.52
C ARG A 26 -16.14 14.32 -12.06
N PHE A 27 -17.09 15.15 -11.73
CA PHE A 27 -17.26 15.60 -10.35
C PHE A 27 -17.70 14.45 -9.44
N SER A 28 -18.55 13.54 -9.93
CA SER A 28 -18.96 12.32 -9.22
C SER A 28 -17.79 11.39 -8.87
N TRP A 29 -16.78 11.29 -9.75
CA TRP A 29 -15.56 10.51 -9.48
C TRP A 29 -14.77 11.10 -8.30
N PHE A 30 -14.68 12.43 -8.26
CA PHE A 30 -14.04 13.13 -7.15
C PHE A 30 -14.78 12.92 -5.84
N GLU A 31 -16.12 12.99 -5.83
CA GLU A 31 -16.93 12.73 -4.63
C GLU A 31 -16.73 11.29 -4.13
N GLU A 32 -16.71 10.32 -5.01
CA GLU A 32 -16.43 8.92 -4.68
C GLU A 32 -15.05 8.76 -4.01
N GLU A 33 -14.01 9.37 -4.58
CA GLU A 33 -12.65 9.33 -4.00
C GLU A 33 -12.60 10.00 -2.62
N GLN A 34 -13.27 11.15 -2.46
CA GLN A 34 -13.34 11.83 -1.16
C GLN A 34 -14.00 10.96 -0.08
N LEU A 35 -15.10 10.30 -0.42
CA LEU A 35 -15.77 9.36 0.51
C LEU A 35 -14.87 8.16 0.85
N ASN A 36 -14.15 7.63 -0.11
CA ASN A 36 -13.20 6.54 0.11
C ASN A 36 -12.03 6.96 1.01
N GLU A 37 -11.49 8.16 0.83
CA GLU A 37 -10.42 8.69 1.68
C GLU A 37 -10.92 9.00 3.11
N LEU A 38 -12.13 9.53 3.27
CA LEU A 38 -12.74 9.75 4.59
C LEU A 38 -12.93 8.42 5.35
N LYS A 39 -13.39 7.38 4.68
CA LYS A 39 -13.51 6.05 5.28
C LYS A 39 -12.15 5.51 5.76
N LYS A 40 -11.08 5.75 5.00
CA LYS A 40 -9.73 5.33 5.37
C LYS A 40 -9.14 6.15 6.52
N SER A 41 -9.43 7.46 6.57
CA SER A 41 -8.86 8.38 7.57
C SER A 41 -9.41 8.15 8.98
N ASN A 42 -10.62 7.64 9.10
CA ASN A 42 -11.29 7.39 10.39
C ASN A 42 -10.89 6.04 11.03
N ILE A 43 -9.99 5.30 10.43
CA ILE A 43 -9.55 4.01 10.97
C ILE A 43 -8.42 4.25 11.97
N ILE A 44 -8.72 4.10 13.27
CA ILE A 44 -7.70 3.80 14.28
C ILE A 44 -7.06 2.48 13.85
N ILE A 45 -5.76 2.51 13.59
CA ILE A 45 -5.07 1.32 13.13
C ILE A 45 -4.83 0.44 14.35
N GLU A 46 -5.59 -0.63 14.45
CA GLU A 46 -5.26 -1.69 15.37
C GLU A 46 -3.89 -2.28 15.01
N PRO A 47 -3.01 -2.53 16.00
CA PRO A 47 -1.66 -3.09 15.74
C PRO A 47 -1.70 -4.34 14.85
N ASN A 48 -2.72 -5.19 15.04
CA ASN A 48 -2.93 -6.40 14.24
C ASN A 48 -3.23 -6.12 12.75
N GLU A 49 -3.65 -4.91 12.39
CA GLU A 49 -3.93 -4.50 11.01
C GLU A 49 -2.84 -3.65 10.38
N ALA A 50 -1.79 -3.32 11.13
CA ALA A 50 -0.69 -2.47 10.68
C ALA A 50 0.02 -2.99 9.42
N TRP A 51 0.05 -4.32 9.22
CA TRP A 51 0.63 -4.97 8.05
C TRP A 51 -0.05 -4.60 6.73
N LYS A 52 -1.35 -4.25 6.73
CA LYS A 52 -2.12 -3.86 5.53
C LYS A 52 -1.56 -2.61 4.84
N LYS A 53 -0.84 -1.77 5.59
CA LYS A 53 -0.18 -0.55 5.07
C LYS A 53 1.24 -0.77 4.57
N ILE A 54 1.80 -1.96 4.78
CA ILE A 54 3.13 -2.32 4.29
C ILE A 54 3.03 -2.81 2.86
N ASN A 55 3.85 -2.26 1.98
CA ASN A 55 3.97 -2.76 0.62
C ASN A 55 4.84 -4.02 0.61
N TYR A 56 4.24 -5.18 0.43
CA TYR A 56 4.92 -6.48 0.38
C TYR A 56 4.67 -7.18 -0.97
N PRO A 57 5.57 -8.08 -1.40
CA PRO A 57 5.38 -8.86 -2.61
C PRO A 57 4.13 -9.75 -2.54
N LEU A 58 3.31 -9.75 -3.60
CA LEU A 58 2.06 -10.53 -3.62
C LEU A 58 2.26 -12.05 -3.67
N HIS A 59 3.49 -12.50 -3.98
CA HIS A 59 3.85 -13.92 -3.98
C HIS A 59 4.20 -14.48 -2.59
N PHE A 60 4.01 -13.68 -1.53
CA PHE A 60 4.21 -14.17 -0.16
C PHE A 60 3.27 -15.34 0.13
N SER A 61 3.84 -16.41 0.67
CA SER A 61 3.07 -17.53 1.20
C SER A 61 2.25 -17.09 2.42
N THR A 62 1.24 -17.87 2.79
CA THR A 62 0.45 -17.63 4.00
C THR A 62 1.34 -17.49 5.25
N GLN A 63 2.40 -18.29 5.34
CA GLN A 63 3.33 -18.25 6.47
C GLN A 63 4.18 -16.97 6.47
N GLU A 64 4.64 -16.52 5.30
CA GLU A 64 5.35 -15.23 5.17
C GLU A 64 4.44 -14.07 5.54
N LEU A 65 3.20 -14.11 5.10
CA LEU A 65 2.22 -13.09 5.44
C LEU A 65 1.94 -13.05 6.95
N GLU A 66 1.82 -14.21 7.59
CA GLU A 66 1.63 -14.30 9.05
C GLU A 66 2.84 -13.76 9.81
N LEU A 67 4.05 -14.07 9.36
CA LEU A 67 5.27 -13.51 9.94
C LEU A 67 5.31 -11.99 9.76
N LEU A 68 4.93 -11.46 8.59
CA LEU A 68 4.83 -10.02 8.34
C LEU A 68 3.81 -9.35 9.28
N LYS A 69 2.66 -9.99 9.49
CA LYS A 69 1.64 -9.51 10.45
C LYS A 69 2.22 -9.38 11.85
N ASN A 70 2.92 -10.39 12.32
CA ASN A 70 3.52 -10.40 13.65
C ASN A 70 4.61 -9.33 13.80
N ILE A 71 5.47 -9.16 12.80
CA ILE A 71 6.51 -8.12 12.79
C ILE A 71 5.87 -6.71 12.76
N ALA A 72 4.85 -6.51 11.94
CA ALA A 72 4.16 -5.24 11.83
C ALA A 72 3.41 -4.87 13.12
N CYS A 73 2.73 -5.84 13.72
CA CYS A 73 2.03 -5.69 15.00
C CYS A 73 3.01 -5.29 16.11
N TRP A 74 4.09 -6.04 16.27
CA TRP A 74 5.13 -5.76 17.26
C TRP A 74 5.73 -4.35 17.09
N ARG A 75 6.00 -3.93 15.84
CA ARG A 75 6.51 -2.57 15.55
C ARG A 75 5.51 -1.49 15.92
N GLU A 76 4.23 -1.69 15.63
CA GLU A 76 3.18 -0.73 15.94
C GLU A 76 2.95 -0.62 17.46
N GLU A 77 2.97 -1.75 18.19
CA GLU A 77 2.90 -1.76 19.67
C GLU A 77 4.05 -0.95 20.30
N LEU A 78 5.26 -1.10 19.78
CA LEU A 78 6.41 -0.32 20.26
C LEU A 78 6.27 1.16 19.94
N ALA A 79 5.80 1.50 18.73
CA ALA A 79 5.57 2.87 18.33
C ALA A 79 4.56 3.56 19.25
N ILE A 80 3.49 2.88 19.60
CA ILE A 80 2.48 3.35 20.56
C ILE A 80 3.08 3.47 21.97
N LYS A 81 3.80 2.42 22.43
CA LYS A 81 4.39 2.39 23.76
C LYS A 81 5.36 3.55 24.02
N TYR A 82 6.17 3.90 23.02
CA TYR A 82 7.19 4.95 23.14
C TYR A 82 6.73 6.30 22.56
N ASP A 83 5.51 6.40 22.06
CA ASP A 83 4.97 7.59 21.39
C ASP A 83 5.92 8.14 20.30
N ILE A 84 6.45 7.24 19.47
CA ILE A 84 7.37 7.56 18.38
C ILE A 84 6.85 7.09 17.03
N PRO A 85 7.24 7.77 15.94
CA PRO A 85 6.92 7.31 14.60
C PRO A 85 7.48 5.89 14.34
N LYS A 86 6.66 4.96 13.87
CA LYS A 86 7.07 3.58 13.60
C LYS A 86 8.31 3.43 12.70
N ARG A 87 8.56 4.42 11.83
CA ARG A 87 9.75 4.45 10.96
C ARG A 87 11.05 4.65 11.74
N TRP A 88 10.98 5.20 12.96
CA TRP A 88 12.15 5.35 13.83
C TRP A 88 12.57 4.01 14.43
N ILE A 89 11.64 3.07 14.60
CA ILE A 89 11.98 1.72 15.00
C ILE A 89 12.63 1.00 13.81
N PHE A 90 11.93 0.89 12.68
CA PHE A 90 12.46 0.51 11.37
C PHE A 90 11.45 0.76 10.24
N SER A 91 11.97 0.89 9.02
CA SER A 91 11.17 1.18 7.83
C SER A 91 10.33 -0.02 7.36
N ASP A 92 9.32 0.22 6.50
CA ASP A 92 8.54 -0.85 5.87
C ASP A 92 9.42 -1.75 4.99
N SER A 93 10.43 -1.18 4.32
CA SER A 93 11.41 -1.95 3.54
C SER A 93 12.27 -2.85 4.43
N SER A 94 12.58 -2.43 5.66
CA SER A 94 13.28 -3.27 6.63
C SER A 94 12.40 -4.39 7.13
N ALA A 95 11.09 -4.14 7.36
CA ALA A 95 10.13 -5.18 7.71
C ALA A 95 10.08 -6.29 6.65
N THR A 96 10.02 -5.92 5.36
CA THR A 96 10.04 -6.91 4.26
C THR A 96 11.40 -7.61 4.12
N LYS A 97 12.53 -6.95 4.38
CA LYS A 97 13.85 -7.57 4.40
C LYS A 97 14.00 -8.61 5.49
N LEU A 98 13.41 -8.39 6.68
CA LEU A 98 13.37 -9.39 7.75
C LEU A 98 12.68 -10.69 7.34
N MET A 99 11.83 -10.65 6.29
CA MET A 99 11.15 -11.81 5.72
C MET A 99 12.04 -12.62 4.77
N LEU A 100 13.03 -11.98 4.14
CA LEU A 100 13.90 -12.65 3.17
C LEU A 100 14.85 -13.62 3.88
N LYS A 101 15.18 -14.75 3.22
CA LYS A 101 16.05 -15.79 3.75
C LYS A 101 17.53 -15.40 3.88
N ASN A 102 17.89 -14.21 3.46
CA ASN A 102 19.28 -13.79 3.38
C ASN A 102 19.78 -13.34 4.77
N ASP A 103 20.39 -14.25 5.49
CA ASP A 103 20.81 -14.09 6.89
C ASP A 103 21.62 -12.81 7.17
N LYS A 104 22.53 -12.42 6.26
CA LYS A 104 23.31 -11.17 6.42
C LYS A 104 22.41 -9.93 6.46
N LYS A 105 21.50 -9.78 5.49
CA LYS A 105 20.60 -8.61 5.44
C LYS A 105 19.63 -8.54 6.61
N THR A 106 19.20 -9.70 7.09
CA THR A 106 18.37 -9.80 8.28
C THR A 106 19.15 -9.37 9.52
N MET A 107 20.38 -9.87 9.67
CA MET A 107 21.25 -9.52 10.80
C MET A 107 21.63 -8.04 10.82
N ASP A 108 21.90 -7.41 9.68
CA ASP A 108 22.16 -5.97 9.60
C ASP A 108 20.96 -5.15 10.12
N VAL A 109 19.74 -5.53 9.72
CA VAL A 109 18.53 -4.88 10.23
C VAL A 109 18.38 -5.09 11.73
N VAL A 110 18.57 -6.31 12.22
CA VAL A 110 18.49 -6.65 13.65
C VAL A 110 19.53 -5.88 14.46
N ASN A 111 20.78 -5.80 13.99
CA ASN A 111 21.86 -5.09 14.67
C ASN A 111 21.58 -3.57 14.75
N ASN A 112 21.04 -2.98 13.68
CA ASN A 112 20.67 -1.56 13.68
C ASN A 112 19.53 -1.26 14.68
N ILE A 113 18.59 -2.17 14.82
CA ILE A 113 17.46 -2.04 15.75
C ILE A 113 17.91 -2.28 17.20
N LYS A 114 18.85 -3.21 17.43
CA LYS A 114 19.32 -3.62 18.77
C LYS A 114 19.81 -2.44 19.63
N GLN A 115 20.37 -1.41 19.00
CA GLN A 115 20.86 -0.22 19.71
C GLN A 115 19.75 0.64 20.32
N GLN A 116 18.50 0.46 19.90
CA GLN A 116 17.35 1.28 20.24
C GLN A 116 16.33 0.56 21.14
N LEU A 117 16.48 -0.73 21.35
CA LEU A 117 15.53 -1.58 22.04
C LEU A 117 16.09 -2.19 23.31
N THR A 118 15.20 -2.49 24.25
CA THR A 118 15.54 -3.26 25.45
C THR A 118 15.76 -4.74 25.10
N ASP A 119 16.49 -5.47 25.94
CA ASP A 119 16.75 -6.91 25.74
C ASP A 119 15.44 -7.72 25.68
N SER A 120 14.44 -7.32 26.46
CA SER A 120 13.11 -7.95 26.45
C SER A 120 12.39 -7.79 25.11
N GLU A 121 12.46 -6.61 24.51
CA GLU A 121 11.84 -6.31 23.21
C GLU A 121 12.58 -7.01 22.07
N MET A 122 13.90 -7.03 22.15
CA MET A 122 14.72 -7.78 21.20
C MET A 122 14.43 -9.31 21.30
N SER A 123 14.27 -9.83 22.50
CA SER A 123 13.90 -11.24 22.72
C SER A 123 12.55 -11.59 22.06
N LYS A 124 11.55 -10.67 22.15
CA LYS A 124 10.27 -10.84 21.46
C LYS A 124 10.44 -10.87 19.94
N LEU A 125 11.23 -9.95 19.37
CA LEU A 125 11.51 -9.95 17.94
C LEU A 125 12.19 -11.24 17.48
N MET A 126 13.21 -11.70 18.22
CA MET A 126 13.91 -12.95 17.91
C MET A 126 12.99 -14.15 17.98
N LYS A 127 12.05 -14.17 18.93
CA LYS A 127 11.02 -15.24 19.02
C LYS A 127 10.09 -15.20 17.79
N ILE A 128 9.66 -14.03 17.34
CA ILE A 128 8.86 -13.90 16.11
C ILE A 128 9.66 -14.40 14.90
N LEU A 129 10.93 -14.03 14.78
CA LEU A 129 11.80 -14.46 13.68
C LEU A 129 12.10 -15.96 13.72
N SER A 130 12.15 -16.61 14.89
CA SER A 130 12.36 -18.06 15.02
C SER A 130 11.19 -18.88 14.47
N LEU A 131 10.00 -18.29 14.36
CA LEU A 131 8.84 -18.91 13.70
C LEU A 131 9.02 -19.05 12.18
N LYS A 132 10.09 -18.46 11.63
CA LYS A 132 10.48 -18.57 10.23
C LYS A 132 10.91 -20.00 9.89
N LYS A 133 9.94 -20.90 9.72
CA LYS A 133 10.19 -22.22 9.17
C LYS A 133 10.65 -22.08 7.72
N VAL A 134 11.49 -23.02 7.25
CA VAL A 134 12.02 -23.07 5.88
C VAL A 134 10.88 -23.00 4.87
N ILE A 135 10.65 -21.81 4.36
CA ILE A 135 9.57 -21.54 3.41
C ILE A 135 10.12 -21.84 2.02
N LYS A 136 9.60 -22.87 1.37
CA LYS A 136 9.87 -23.13 -0.05
C LYS A 136 9.12 -22.07 -0.86
N ASN A 137 9.83 -21.16 -1.51
CA ASN A 137 9.23 -20.19 -2.43
C ASN A 137 8.54 -20.95 -3.58
N LYS A 138 7.22 -20.92 -3.60
CA LYS A 138 6.47 -21.13 -4.84
C LYS A 138 6.56 -19.81 -5.60
N ASN A 139 7.41 -19.77 -6.63
CA ASN A 139 7.38 -18.69 -7.61
C ASN A 139 6.03 -18.75 -8.33
N LEU A 140 5.07 -17.95 -7.89
CA LEU A 140 3.95 -17.61 -8.75
C LEU A 140 4.53 -16.72 -9.85
N SER A 141 4.74 -17.30 -11.02
CA SER A 141 5.02 -16.50 -12.22
C SER A 141 3.74 -15.71 -12.53
N PRO A 142 3.79 -14.37 -12.58
CA PRO A 142 2.66 -13.60 -13.04
C PRO A 142 2.30 -14.10 -14.45
N LYS A 143 1.01 -14.15 -14.77
CA LYS A 143 0.53 -14.43 -16.11
C LYS A 143 0.88 -13.23 -16.99
N LYS A 144 2.11 -13.19 -17.48
CA LYS A 144 2.71 -12.06 -18.21
C LYS A 144 1.87 -11.61 -19.40
N ASP A 145 1.17 -12.53 -20.04
CA ASP A 145 0.30 -12.22 -21.19
C ASP A 145 -0.93 -11.42 -20.78
N ILE A 146 -1.52 -11.72 -19.62
CA ILE A 146 -2.66 -10.94 -19.09
C ILE A 146 -2.19 -9.57 -18.66
N GLU A 147 -1.07 -9.49 -17.94
CA GLU A 147 -0.49 -8.20 -17.51
C GLU A 147 -0.19 -7.31 -18.73
N LYS A 148 0.38 -7.87 -19.80
CA LYS A 148 0.66 -7.12 -21.03
C LYS A 148 -0.61 -6.57 -21.66
N LYS A 149 -1.65 -7.40 -21.84
CA LYS A 149 -2.95 -6.96 -22.38
C LYS A 149 -3.58 -5.86 -21.50
N CYS A 150 -3.55 -6.01 -20.18
CA CYS A 150 -4.06 -4.99 -19.27
C CYS A 150 -3.30 -3.65 -19.41
N ASN A 151 -1.97 -3.68 -19.58
CA ASN A 151 -1.17 -2.48 -19.78
C ASN A 151 -1.51 -1.79 -21.11
N GLU A 152 -1.71 -2.54 -22.19
CA GLU A 152 -2.11 -2.00 -23.51
C GLU A 152 -3.48 -1.31 -23.43
N LEU A 153 -4.47 -1.98 -22.83
CA LEU A 153 -5.79 -1.40 -22.58
C LEU A 153 -5.76 -0.19 -21.66
N LEU A 154 -4.91 -0.22 -20.63
CA LEU A 154 -4.73 0.90 -19.71
C LEU A 154 -4.17 2.13 -20.43
N GLY A 155 -3.21 1.93 -21.35
CA GLY A 155 -2.70 3.00 -22.21
C GLY A 155 -3.81 3.62 -23.06
N TYR A 156 -4.60 2.80 -23.74
CA TYR A 156 -5.73 3.26 -24.55
C TYR A 156 -6.73 4.09 -23.73
N VAL A 157 -7.16 3.61 -22.56
CA VAL A 157 -8.11 4.33 -21.70
C VAL A 157 -7.49 5.62 -21.13
N SER A 158 -6.20 5.60 -20.79
CA SER A 158 -5.45 6.79 -20.36
C SER A 158 -5.50 7.91 -21.40
N ASP A 159 -5.27 7.56 -22.67
CA ASP A 159 -5.28 8.52 -23.78
C ASP A 159 -6.71 9.00 -24.09
N GLU A 160 -7.69 8.09 -24.15
CA GLU A 160 -9.09 8.42 -24.43
C GLU A 160 -9.67 9.42 -23.42
N PHE A 161 -9.40 9.17 -22.13
CA PHE A 161 -9.91 10.05 -21.06
C PHE A 161 -8.96 11.17 -20.70
N ASN A 162 -7.76 11.24 -21.28
CA ASN A 162 -6.70 12.17 -20.92
C ASN A 162 -6.48 12.23 -19.39
N ILE A 163 -6.23 11.05 -18.82
CA ILE A 163 -5.98 10.83 -17.39
C ILE A 163 -4.70 9.99 -17.27
N ASP A 164 -3.83 10.34 -16.34
CA ASP A 164 -2.65 9.54 -16.05
C ASP A 164 -3.05 8.09 -15.69
N SER A 165 -2.40 7.13 -16.32
CA SER A 165 -2.69 5.69 -16.16
C SER A 165 -2.61 5.24 -14.69
N THR A 166 -1.72 5.84 -13.89
CA THR A 166 -1.54 5.50 -12.47
C THR A 166 -2.75 5.91 -11.61
N ILE A 167 -3.55 6.88 -12.06
CA ILE A 167 -4.80 7.26 -11.40
C ILE A 167 -5.86 6.18 -11.63
N ILE A 168 -5.88 5.56 -12.81
CA ILE A 168 -6.81 4.50 -13.18
C ILE A 168 -6.40 3.20 -12.49
N ALA A 169 -5.18 2.72 -12.76
CA ALA A 169 -4.62 1.50 -12.16
C ALA A 169 -3.11 1.62 -12.00
N THR A 170 -2.61 1.25 -10.82
CA THR A 170 -1.18 1.12 -10.58
C THR A 170 -0.69 -0.27 -11.02
N LYS A 171 0.63 -0.42 -11.20
CA LYS A 171 1.24 -1.74 -11.45
C LYS A 171 0.81 -2.76 -10.41
N ARG A 172 0.73 -2.36 -9.13
CA ARG A 172 0.27 -3.23 -8.06
C ARG A 172 -1.19 -3.63 -8.21
N ASP A 173 -2.07 -2.75 -8.67
CA ASP A 173 -3.47 -3.10 -8.94
C ASP A 173 -3.57 -4.18 -10.04
N LEU A 174 -2.74 -4.08 -11.08
CA LEU A 174 -2.66 -5.09 -12.15
C LEU A 174 -2.12 -6.43 -11.62
N GLU A 175 -1.08 -6.41 -10.79
CA GLU A 175 -0.56 -7.62 -10.14
C GLU A 175 -1.62 -8.28 -9.23
N ILE A 176 -2.40 -7.50 -8.48
CA ILE A 176 -3.51 -8.02 -7.67
C ILE A 176 -4.55 -8.67 -8.57
N PHE A 177 -4.97 -7.99 -9.62
CA PHE A 177 -5.97 -8.51 -10.56
C PHE A 177 -5.55 -9.83 -11.21
N THR A 178 -4.30 -9.93 -11.67
CA THR A 178 -3.78 -11.17 -12.30
C THR A 178 -3.73 -12.36 -11.34
N ASN A 179 -3.65 -12.10 -10.02
CA ASN A 179 -3.60 -13.16 -9.01
C ASN A 179 -4.98 -13.50 -8.42
N THR A 180 -5.88 -12.50 -8.26
CA THR A 180 -7.16 -12.66 -7.53
C THR A 180 -8.40 -12.43 -8.38
N ASN A 181 -8.25 -11.88 -9.58
CA ASN A 181 -9.29 -11.49 -10.55
C ASN A 181 -10.34 -10.47 -10.04
N SER A 182 -10.44 -10.15 -8.76
CA SER A 182 -11.60 -9.37 -8.26
C SER A 182 -11.28 -8.28 -7.24
N GLU A 183 -10.13 -8.29 -6.59
CA GLU A 183 -9.82 -7.40 -5.46
C GLU A 183 -9.09 -6.10 -5.85
N ALA A 184 -8.76 -5.92 -7.14
CA ALA A 184 -8.05 -4.74 -7.59
C ALA A 184 -8.93 -3.48 -7.47
N ARG A 185 -8.29 -2.34 -7.16
CA ARG A 185 -8.96 -1.05 -6.96
C ARG A 185 -9.84 -0.63 -8.15
N PHE A 186 -9.40 -0.93 -9.37
CA PHE A 186 -10.13 -0.58 -10.59
C PHE A 186 -11.34 -1.49 -10.88
N MET A 187 -11.56 -2.54 -10.08
CA MET A 187 -12.77 -3.36 -10.17
C MET A 187 -13.96 -2.77 -9.42
N LYS A 188 -13.86 -1.52 -8.95
CA LYS A 188 -14.93 -0.83 -8.22
C LYS A 188 -15.07 0.62 -8.68
N GLY A 189 -16.29 1.15 -8.51
CA GLY A 189 -16.62 2.55 -8.73
C GLY A 189 -16.39 3.03 -10.16
N TRP A 190 -16.00 4.30 -10.32
CA TRP A 190 -15.80 4.93 -11.62
C TRP A 190 -14.69 4.25 -12.44
N ARG A 191 -13.65 3.71 -11.78
CA ARG A 191 -12.57 2.98 -12.47
C ARG A 191 -13.07 1.71 -13.15
N TYR A 192 -14.02 1.03 -12.53
CA TYR A 192 -14.65 -0.13 -13.15
C TYR A 192 -15.40 0.24 -14.43
N GLN A 193 -16.07 1.41 -14.43
CA GLN A 193 -16.84 1.83 -15.59
C GLN A 193 -15.97 2.12 -16.82
N ILE A 194 -14.77 2.69 -16.63
CA ILE A 194 -13.90 3.09 -17.73
C ILE A 194 -12.84 2.02 -18.09
N PHE A 195 -12.39 1.21 -17.12
CA PHE A 195 -11.31 0.24 -17.32
C PHE A 195 -11.67 -1.18 -16.86
N GLY A 196 -12.24 -1.34 -15.67
CA GLY A 196 -12.51 -2.67 -15.10
C GLY A 196 -13.38 -3.56 -16.00
N LYS A 197 -14.36 -2.99 -16.71
CA LYS A 197 -15.22 -3.70 -17.67
C LYS A 197 -14.46 -4.23 -18.90
N LEU A 198 -13.37 -3.58 -19.28
CA LEU A 198 -12.60 -3.95 -20.49
C LEU A 198 -11.63 -5.11 -20.24
N VAL A 199 -11.27 -5.34 -18.97
CA VAL A 199 -10.32 -6.38 -18.58
C VAL A 199 -11.00 -7.63 -17.99
N GLN A 200 -12.32 -7.60 -17.82
CA GLN A 200 -13.14 -8.70 -17.32
C GLN A 200 -13.56 -9.63 -18.49
#